data_910aa6210fbed4fa450c4ca896d00333
#
_entry.id   910aa6210fbed4fa450c4ca896d00333
#
_cell.length_a   1.000
_cell.length_b   1.000
_cell.length_c   1.000
_cell.angle_alpha   90.00
_cell.angle_beta   90.00
_cell.angle_gamma   90.00
#
_symmetry.space_group_name_H-M   'P 1'
#
loop_
_entity.id
_entity.type
_entity.pdbx_description
1 polymer ?
#
loop_
_entity_poly.entity_id
_entity_poly.type
_entity_poly.pdbx_seq_one_letter_code
_entity_poly.pdbx_strand_id
1 'polypeptide(L)'
;DALILPEYTDMLKALDPAQFELGVWFETVQPQVEAVGLPWRGRFPWDWHAHCGFSVGYTKEQRERLCDALFEKFRELFGVYPRVFGSWFFDSHTVRYLCDTYGLDALCNCKEQYGTDGYTLWGGYYGQAYYPARNNIFMPAQTEEQRLDVPLFRMLGSDPVYQYDFGM
;
A
#
# COMPACT_ATOMS: atom_id res chain seq x y z
N ASP A 1 -0.19 7.18 9.72
CA ASP A 1 0.16 7.90 10.97
C ASP A 1 1.59 8.42 10.96
N ALA A 2 2.59 7.65 10.51
CA ALA A 2 3.98 8.10 10.56
C ALA A 2 4.22 9.46 9.85
N LEU A 3 3.49 9.76 8.78
CA LEU A 3 3.64 11.03 8.05
C LEU A 3 3.06 12.26 8.78
N ILE A 4 2.35 12.09 9.88
CA ILE A 4 1.83 13.20 10.67
C ILE A 4 2.54 13.37 12.01
N LEU A 5 3.50 12.51 12.33
CA LEU A 5 4.26 12.54 13.57
C LEU A 5 5.68 13.07 13.31
N PRO A 6 6.04 14.28 13.81
CA PRO A 6 7.32 14.92 13.53
C PRO A 6 8.53 14.05 13.89
N GLU A 7 8.47 13.31 14.98
CA GLU A 7 9.54 12.42 15.44
C GLU A 7 9.94 11.36 14.39
N TYR A 8 8.98 10.82 13.64
CA TYR A 8 9.27 9.89 12.55
C TYR A 8 9.72 10.60 11.29
N THR A 9 9.04 11.70 10.92
CA THR A 9 9.40 12.42 9.69
C THR A 9 10.75 13.08 9.77
N ASP A 10 11.16 13.59 10.94
CA ASP A 10 12.49 14.18 11.15
C ASP A 10 13.58 13.11 11.10
N MET A 11 13.33 11.93 11.68
CA MET A 11 14.23 10.78 11.57
C MET A 11 14.40 10.33 10.11
N LEU A 12 13.31 10.23 9.36
CA LEU A 12 13.33 9.82 7.95
C LEU A 12 14.04 10.85 7.07
N LYS A 13 13.84 12.15 7.32
CA LYS A 13 14.54 13.24 6.61
C LYS A 13 16.04 13.25 6.84
N ALA A 14 16.50 12.71 7.97
CA ALA A 14 17.92 12.62 8.30
C ALA A 14 18.65 11.48 7.57
N LEU A 15 17.92 10.58 6.90
CA LEU A 15 18.52 9.49 6.12
C LEU A 15 19.20 10.04 4.86
N ASP A 16 20.36 9.48 4.53
CA ASP A 16 21.10 9.81 3.31
C ASP A 16 20.35 9.31 2.07
N PRO A 17 19.84 10.17 1.19
CA PRO A 17 19.07 9.76 0.02
C PRO A 17 19.90 8.97 -1.02
N ALA A 18 21.24 8.97 -0.91
CA ALA A 18 22.08 8.13 -1.74
C ALA A 18 22.09 6.65 -1.30
N GLN A 19 21.66 6.38 -0.08
CA GLN A 19 21.64 5.03 0.51
C GLN A 19 20.22 4.51 0.77
N PHE A 20 19.23 5.42 0.91
CA PHE A 20 17.87 5.09 1.30
C PHE A 20 16.86 5.71 0.33
N GLU A 21 15.95 4.90 -0.15
CA GLU A 21 14.75 5.35 -0.84
C GLU A 21 13.54 5.13 0.06
N LEU A 22 12.74 6.19 0.24
CA LEU A 22 11.53 6.13 1.04
C LEU A 22 10.34 5.75 0.16
N GLY A 23 9.63 4.71 0.56
CA GLY A 23 8.36 4.32 -0.01
C GLY A 23 7.20 4.55 0.95
N VAL A 24 5.98 4.31 0.51
CA VAL A 24 4.79 4.36 1.35
C VAL A 24 4.21 2.98 1.56
N TRP A 25 3.81 2.71 2.80
CA TRP A 25 2.94 1.60 3.14
C TRP A 25 1.54 2.16 3.42
N PHE A 26 0.59 1.79 2.59
CA PHE A 26 -0.74 2.40 2.56
C PHE A 26 -1.74 1.62 3.39
N GLU A 27 -2.19 2.26 4.44
CA GLU A 27 -3.38 1.89 5.21
C GLU A 27 -4.18 3.17 5.46
N THR A 28 -5.48 3.11 5.31
CA THR A 28 -6.32 4.27 5.59
C THR A 28 -6.51 4.44 7.09
N VAL A 29 -6.34 5.67 7.55
CA VAL A 29 -6.49 6.07 8.95
C VAL A 29 -7.44 7.25 9.07
N GLN A 30 -8.05 7.42 10.24
CA GLN A 30 -9.04 8.48 10.46
C GLN A 30 -8.58 9.87 10.01
N PRO A 31 -7.37 10.37 10.40
CA PRO A 31 -6.95 11.71 9.98
C PRO A 31 -6.86 11.89 8.46
N GLN A 32 -6.43 10.85 7.73
CA GLN A 32 -6.34 10.89 6.28
C GLN A 32 -7.72 10.92 5.63
N VAL A 33 -8.64 10.08 6.10
CA VAL A 33 -10.01 9.98 5.56
C VAL A 33 -10.76 11.29 5.79
N GLU A 34 -10.66 11.87 6.97
CA GLU A 34 -11.31 13.15 7.30
C GLU A 34 -10.67 14.34 6.55
N ALA A 35 -9.36 14.32 6.33
CA ALA A 35 -8.66 15.35 5.55
C ALA A 35 -9.16 15.46 4.11
N VAL A 36 -9.63 14.38 3.51
CA VAL A 36 -10.26 14.40 2.19
C VAL A 36 -11.79 14.58 2.24
N GLY A 37 -12.35 14.95 3.41
CA GLY A 37 -13.77 15.23 3.59
C GLY A 37 -14.67 13.99 3.52
N LEU A 38 -14.14 12.81 3.88
CA LEU A 38 -14.91 11.58 3.99
C LEU A 38 -15.18 11.24 5.46
N PRO A 39 -16.33 10.64 5.79
CA PRO A 39 -16.60 10.19 7.14
C PRO A 39 -15.72 8.97 7.47
N TRP A 40 -15.08 9.01 8.63
CA TRP A 40 -14.43 7.84 9.18
C TRP A 40 -15.48 6.81 9.63
N ARG A 41 -15.22 5.52 9.31
CA ARG A 41 -16.15 4.42 9.57
C ARG A 41 -15.58 3.35 10.51
N GLY A 42 -14.32 3.55 10.95
CA GLY A 42 -13.68 2.67 11.92
C GLY A 42 -14.12 2.99 13.35
N ARG A 43 -13.92 2.02 14.25
CA ARG A 43 -14.20 2.15 15.69
C ARG A 43 -13.13 2.93 16.44
N PHE A 44 -11.91 2.94 15.88
CA PHE A 44 -10.72 3.58 16.44
C PHE A 44 -10.07 4.44 15.36
N PRO A 45 -9.17 5.36 15.68
CA PRO A 45 -8.46 6.18 14.69
C PRO A 45 -7.66 5.38 13.64
N TRP A 46 -7.25 4.18 13.99
CA TRP A 46 -6.81 3.12 13.09
C TRP A 46 -7.67 1.89 13.32
N ASP A 47 -8.30 1.37 12.30
CA ASP A 47 -9.12 0.17 12.39
C ASP A 47 -8.84 -0.73 11.18
N TRP A 48 -8.44 -1.93 11.44
CA TRP A 48 -7.97 -2.96 10.52
C TRP A 48 -9.08 -3.63 9.68
N HIS A 49 -10.36 -3.28 9.90
CA HIS A 49 -11.44 -3.84 9.10
C HIS A 49 -11.40 -3.33 7.65
N ALA A 50 -11.59 -4.23 6.68
CA ALA A 50 -11.45 -3.92 5.25
C ALA A 50 -12.30 -2.75 4.75
N HIS A 51 -13.48 -2.52 5.37
CA HIS A 51 -14.39 -1.44 4.97
C HIS A 51 -13.90 -0.03 5.33
N CYS A 52 -12.89 0.10 6.17
CA CYS A 52 -12.32 1.39 6.60
C CYS A 52 -10.80 1.45 6.49
N GLY A 53 -10.08 0.35 6.74
CA GLY A 53 -8.62 0.30 6.78
C GLY A 53 -7.94 0.14 5.42
N PHE A 54 -8.66 -0.26 4.37
CA PHE A 54 -8.08 -0.53 3.06
C PHE A 54 -8.85 0.13 1.92
N SER A 55 -8.17 0.33 0.79
CA SER A 55 -8.72 0.97 -0.39
C SER A 55 -10.04 0.35 -0.86
N VAL A 56 -10.17 -0.97 -0.79
CA VAL A 56 -11.39 -1.69 -1.22
C VAL A 56 -12.66 -1.28 -0.50
N GLY A 57 -12.56 -0.69 0.68
CA GLY A 57 -13.69 -0.18 1.44
C GLY A 57 -14.28 1.13 0.90
N TYR A 58 -13.68 1.74 -0.11
CA TYR A 58 -14.04 3.05 -0.66
C TYR A 58 -14.41 2.96 -2.13
N THR A 59 -15.20 3.92 -2.64
CA THR A 59 -15.48 4.02 -4.09
C THR A 59 -14.18 4.33 -4.84
N LYS A 60 -14.18 4.17 -6.17
CA LYS A 60 -12.99 4.45 -6.99
C LYS A 60 -12.52 5.90 -6.82
N GLU A 61 -13.44 6.84 -6.88
CA GLU A 61 -13.17 8.27 -6.73
C GLU A 61 -12.65 8.61 -5.32
N GLN A 62 -13.15 7.91 -4.31
CA GLN A 62 -12.65 8.07 -2.94
C GLN A 62 -11.25 7.50 -2.77
N ARG A 63 -10.94 6.34 -3.41
CA ARG A 63 -9.60 5.76 -3.41
C ARG A 63 -8.58 6.70 -4.05
N GLU A 64 -8.90 7.27 -5.20
CA GLU A 64 -8.06 8.26 -5.88
C GLU A 64 -7.75 9.45 -4.97
N ARG A 65 -8.78 10.06 -4.35
CA ARG A 65 -8.60 11.16 -3.40
C ARG A 65 -7.74 10.80 -2.19
N LEU A 66 -7.90 9.59 -1.65
CA LEU A 66 -7.09 9.11 -0.52
C LEU A 66 -5.63 8.89 -0.93
N CYS A 67 -5.41 8.35 -2.12
CA CYS A 67 -4.07 8.19 -2.69
C CYS A 67 -3.40 9.54 -2.96
N ASP A 68 -4.12 10.48 -3.57
CA ASP A 68 -3.61 11.82 -3.84
C ASP A 68 -3.20 12.53 -2.55
N ALA A 69 -4.05 12.48 -1.52
CA ALA A 69 -3.74 13.08 -0.22
C ALA A 69 -2.48 12.46 0.42
N LEU A 70 -2.28 11.15 0.29
CA LEU A 70 -1.09 10.46 0.78
C LEU A 70 0.16 10.91 0.00
N PHE A 71 0.09 10.92 -1.32
CA PHE A 71 1.21 11.24 -2.19
C PHE A 71 1.61 12.71 -2.08
N GLU A 72 0.62 13.62 -2.02
CA GLU A 72 0.88 15.05 -1.78
C GLU A 72 1.48 15.28 -0.39
N LYS A 73 0.99 14.60 0.65
CA LYS A 73 1.58 14.69 1.99
C LYS A 73 3.02 14.19 2.02
N PHE A 74 3.31 13.12 1.33
CA PHE A 74 4.68 12.62 1.19
C PHE A 74 5.57 13.65 0.48
N ARG A 75 5.09 14.23 -0.63
CA ARG A 75 5.81 15.26 -1.39
C ARG A 75 6.06 16.52 -0.55
N GLU A 76 5.09 16.99 0.23
CA GLU A 76 5.27 18.11 1.16
C GLU A 76 6.43 17.86 2.15
N LEU A 77 6.56 16.64 2.64
CA LEU A 77 7.54 16.29 3.64
C LEU A 77 8.94 16.04 3.07
N PHE A 78 9.02 15.37 1.93
CA PHE A 78 10.27 14.85 1.38
C PHE A 78 10.69 15.48 0.04
N GLY A 79 9.88 16.38 -0.52
CA GLY A 79 10.18 17.11 -1.76
C GLY A 79 9.96 16.32 -3.06
N VAL A 80 9.64 15.04 -2.98
CA VAL A 80 9.42 14.13 -4.12
C VAL A 80 8.20 13.26 -3.87
N TYR A 81 7.59 12.73 -4.92
CA TYR A 81 6.58 11.68 -4.79
C TYR A 81 7.22 10.34 -4.44
N PRO A 82 6.55 9.47 -3.68
CA PRO A 82 7.04 8.12 -3.44
C PRO A 82 7.00 7.31 -4.73
N ARG A 83 8.04 6.54 -5.00
CA ARG A 83 8.15 5.68 -6.17
C ARG A 83 7.90 4.21 -5.85
N VAL A 84 7.87 3.86 -4.57
CA VAL A 84 7.55 2.53 -4.06
C VAL A 84 6.28 2.59 -3.24
N PHE A 85 5.33 1.74 -3.58
CA PHE A 85 4.02 1.67 -2.92
C PHE A 85 3.73 0.26 -2.44
N GLY A 86 3.38 0.13 -1.16
CA GLY A 86 3.00 -1.13 -0.54
C GLY A 86 1.72 -1.02 0.28
N SER A 87 1.07 -2.15 0.49
CA SER A 87 -0.04 -2.32 1.41
C SER A 87 -0.24 -3.80 1.69
N TRP A 88 -0.85 -4.12 2.80
CA TRP A 88 -1.31 -5.49 3.06
C TRP A 88 -2.24 -5.99 1.95
N PHE A 89 -3.14 -5.12 1.53
CA PHE A 89 -4.10 -5.40 0.48
C PHE A 89 -4.40 -4.14 -0.33
N PHE A 90 -4.31 -4.24 -1.65
CA PHE A 90 -4.75 -3.21 -2.58
C PHE A 90 -5.42 -3.82 -3.80
N ASP A 91 -6.23 -3.04 -4.48
CA ASP A 91 -7.01 -3.46 -5.64
C ASP A 91 -6.40 -2.98 -6.96
N SER A 92 -6.81 -3.62 -8.06
CA SER A 92 -6.28 -3.31 -9.40
C SER A 92 -6.58 -1.89 -9.86
N HIS A 93 -7.68 -1.27 -9.40
CA HIS A 93 -7.98 0.12 -9.76
C HIS A 93 -7.00 1.08 -9.11
N THR A 94 -6.80 0.96 -7.79
CA THR A 94 -5.84 1.78 -7.04
C THR A 94 -4.44 1.68 -7.62
N VAL A 95 -3.98 0.46 -7.91
CA VAL A 95 -2.64 0.27 -8.49
C VAL A 95 -2.50 0.93 -9.85
N ARG A 96 -3.47 0.73 -10.75
CA ARG A 96 -3.43 1.39 -12.08
C ARG A 96 -3.43 2.90 -11.97
N TYR A 97 -4.31 3.44 -11.13
CA TYR A 97 -4.37 4.87 -10.90
C TYR A 97 -3.01 5.45 -10.46
N LEU A 98 -2.38 4.81 -9.48
CA LEU A 98 -1.08 5.25 -8.98
C LEU A 98 0.04 5.11 -10.01
N CYS A 99 0.08 4.02 -10.77
CA CYS A 99 1.06 3.82 -11.84
C CYS A 99 0.89 4.88 -12.95
N ASP A 100 -0.36 5.10 -13.38
CA ASP A 100 -0.66 6.03 -14.48
C ASP A 100 -0.47 7.51 -14.07
N THR A 101 -0.69 7.85 -12.78
CA THR A 101 -0.63 9.23 -12.28
C THR A 101 0.75 9.62 -11.75
N TYR A 102 1.41 8.75 -11.01
CA TYR A 102 2.62 9.07 -10.26
C TYR A 102 3.88 8.36 -10.77
N GLY A 103 3.73 7.36 -11.64
CA GLY A 103 4.86 6.67 -12.25
C GLY A 103 5.69 5.86 -11.25
N LEU A 104 5.07 4.89 -10.60
CA LEU A 104 5.72 4.02 -9.62
C LEU A 104 6.80 3.14 -10.24
N ASP A 105 7.85 2.83 -9.48
CA ASP A 105 8.92 1.90 -9.86
C ASP A 105 8.71 0.49 -9.33
N ALA A 106 8.06 0.36 -8.16
CA ALA A 106 7.83 -0.94 -7.56
C ALA A 106 6.58 -0.97 -6.66
N LEU A 107 6.01 -2.15 -6.56
CA LEU A 107 4.86 -2.47 -5.72
C LEU A 107 5.19 -3.59 -4.75
N CYS A 108 4.62 -3.53 -3.55
CA CYS A 108 4.76 -4.59 -2.56
C CYS A 108 3.44 -4.87 -1.86
N ASN A 109 3.04 -6.14 -1.78
CA ASN A 109 1.96 -6.58 -0.92
C ASN A 109 2.22 -7.97 -0.34
N CYS A 110 1.32 -8.44 0.52
CA CYS A 110 1.44 -9.75 1.13
C CYS A 110 0.56 -10.80 0.44
N LYS A 111 0.98 -12.07 0.52
CA LYS A 111 0.18 -13.19 0.01
C LYS A 111 -1.02 -13.44 0.90
N GLU A 112 -0.77 -13.63 2.18
CA GLU A 112 -1.76 -13.89 3.21
C GLU A 112 -1.15 -13.68 4.59
N GLN A 113 -1.99 -13.38 5.55
CA GLN A 113 -1.60 -13.26 6.96
C GLN A 113 -2.48 -14.19 7.80
N TYR A 114 -1.93 -15.35 8.13
CA TYR A 114 -2.62 -16.25 9.03
C TYR A 114 -2.54 -15.73 10.47
N GLY A 115 -3.69 -15.73 11.16
CA GLY A 115 -3.77 -15.36 12.56
C GLY A 115 -3.68 -13.88 12.90
N THR A 116 -3.47 -13.02 11.92
CA THR A 116 -3.49 -11.56 12.08
C THR A 116 -4.86 -11.00 11.68
N ASP A 117 -4.90 -9.95 10.92
CA ASP A 117 -6.12 -9.30 10.47
C ASP A 117 -6.86 -9.99 9.31
N GLY A 118 -6.25 -11.02 8.71
CA GLY A 118 -6.92 -11.93 7.79
C GLY A 118 -7.29 -11.37 6.42
N TYR A 119 -6.70 -10.26 5.99
CA TYR A 119 -7.12 -9.54 4.79
C TYR A 119 -6.40 -9.91 3.51
N THR A 120 -5.56 -10.89 3.54
CA THR A 120 -4.84 -11.30 2.34
C THR A 120 -5.62 -12.34 1.57
N LEU A 121 -5.67 -12.18 0.25
CA LEU A 121 -6.32 -13.12 -0.63
C LEU A 121 -5.51 -14.40 -0.77
N TRP A 122 -6.18 -15.52 -0.61
CA TRP A 122 -5.62 -16.83 -0.87
C TRP A 122 -5.31 -17.03 -2.35
N GLY A 123 -4.20 -17.69 -2.62
CA GLY A 123 -3.81 -18.01 -3.98
C GLY A 123 -3.09 -16.87 -4.71
N GLY A 124 -3.01 -16.97 -6.03
CA GLY A 124 -2.23 -16.07 -6.87
C GLY A 124 -0.73 -16.36 -6.84
N TYR A 125 0.03 -15.51 -7.51
CA TYR A 125 1.47 -15.63 -7.63
C TYR A 125 2.17 -14.90 -6.46
N TYR A 126 3.24 -15.47 -5.91
CA TYR A 126 3.92 -14.92 -4.74
C TYR A 126 5.36 -15.44 -4.63
N GLY A 127 6.13 -14.87 -3.70
CA GLY A 127 7.48 -15.32 -3.36
C GLY A 127 8.56 -14.81 -4.30
N GLN A 128 8.20 -14.04 -5.33
CA GLN A 128 9.13 -13.38 -6.25
C GLN A 128 8.46 -12.19 -6.92
N ALA A 129 9.24 -11.29 -7.50
CA ALA A 129 8.71 -10.17 -8.27
C ALA A 129 8.12 -10.66 -9.60
N TYR A 130 7.04 -10.01 -10.03
CA TYR A 130 6.42 -10.21 -11.33
C TYR A 130 5.78 -8.93 -11.85
N TYR A 131 5.56 -8.84 -13.15
CA TYR A 131 4.77 -7.77 -13.76
C TYR A 131 3.29 -8.18 -13.72
N PRO A 132 2.44 -7.49 -12.93
CA PRO A 132 1.05 -7.91 -12.77
C PRO A 132 0.19 -7.58 -13.97
N ALA A 133 -0.92 -8.30 -14.10
CA ALA A 133 -1.95 -7.96 -15.07
C ALA A 133 -2.77 -6.74 -14.59
N ARG A 134 -3.10 -5.83 -15.52
CA ARG A 134 -3.88 -4.60 -15.24
C ARG A 134 -5.23 -4.87 -14.54
N ASN A 135 -5.84 -6.00 -14.83
CA ASN A 135 -7.14 -6.36 -14.27
C ASN A 135 -7.08 -7.37 -13.12
N ASN A 136 -5.91 -7.96 -12.88
CA ASN A 136 -5.68 -8.87 -11.77
C ASN A 136 -4.23 -8.77 -11.31
N ILE A 137 -3.98 -7.93 -10.33
CA ILE A 137 -2.63 -7.68 -9.79
C ILE A 137 -2.03 -8.89 -9.05
N PHE A 138 -2.82 -9.91 -8.72
CA PHE A 138 -2.35 -11.11 -8.02
C PHE A 138 -1.79 -12.20 -8.96
N MET A 139 -1.77 -11.93 -10.25
CA MET A 139 -1.26 -12.84 -11.28
C MET A 139 -0.30 -12.10 -12.21
N PRO A 140 0.77 -12.77 -12.67
CA PRO A 140 1.60 -12.25 -13.76
C PRO A 140 0.74 -12.00 -15.00
N ALA A 141 1.04 -10.93 -15.71
CA ALA A 141 0.40 -10.65 -16.99
C ALA A 141 0.67 -11.79 -17.99
N GLN A 142 -0.35 -12.20 -18.73
CA GLN A 142 -0.25 -13.25 -19.71
C GLN A 142 0.09 -12.71 -21.11
N THR A 143 -0.19 -11.42 -21.35
CA THR A 143 0.16 -10.71 -22.59
C THR A 143 0.75 -9.34 -22.26
N GLU A 144 1.45 -8.75 -23.23
CA GLU A 144 2.07 -7.42 -23.05
C GLU A 144 1.01 -6.33 -22.92
N GLU A 145 -0.12 -6.43 -23.61
CA GLU A 145 -1.20 -5.44 -23.55
C GLU A 145 -1.88 -5.40 -22.17
N GLN A 146 -1.83 -6.52 -21.45
CA GLN A 146 -2.40 -6.61 -20.11
C GLN A 146 -1.41 -6.26 -19.01
N ARG A 147 -0.12 -6.09 -19.34
CA ARG A 147 0.94 -5.88 -18.38
C ARG A 147 0.90 -4.46 -17.81
N LEU A 148 1.09 -4.36 -16.50
CA LEU A 148 1.59 -3.15 -15.85
C LEU A 148 3.11 -3.22 -15.85
N ASP A 149 3.78 -2.18 -16.34
CA ASP A 149 5.25 -2.12 -16.42
C ASP A 149 5.89 -1.70 -15.08
N VAL A 150 5.27 -2.09 -13.99
CA VAL A 150 5.75 -1.90 -12.63
C VAL A 150 5.81 -3.26 -11.95
N PRO A 151 6.99 -3.71 -11.49
CA PRO A 151 7.11 -4.98 -10.80
C PRO A 151 6.39 -4.96 -9.47
N LEU A 152 5.68 -6.05 -9.18
CA LEU A 152 5.05 -6.29 -7.90
C LEU A 152 5.75 -7.45 -7.21
N PHE A 153 6.18 -7.22 -5.98
CA PHE A 153 6.67 -8.25 -5.09
C PHE A 153 5.61 -8.61 -4.06
N ARG A 154 5.09 -9.83 -4.16
CA ARG A 154 4.09 -10.34 -3.23
C ARG A 154 4.76 -11.28 -2.23
N MET A 155 5.01 -10.76 -1.05
CA MET A 155 5.71 -11.46 0.02
C MET A 155 4.85 -12.58 0.61
N LEU A 156 5.50 -13.53 1.29
CA LEU A 156 4.82 -14.41 2.23
C LEU A 156 4.23 -13.54 3.35
N GLY A 157 2.97 -13.77 3.67
CA GLY A 157 2.17 -12.84 4.45
C GLY A 157 2.20 -12.97 5.95
N SER A 158 2.94 -13.88 6.54
CA SER A 158 2.94 -13.98 8.00
C SER A 158 4.03 -13.14 8.63
N ASP A 159 3.66 -12.46 9.70
CA ASP A 159 4.61 -11.80 10.59
C ASP A 159 5.62 -12.83 11.13
N PRO A 160 6.94 -12.58 10.98
CA PRO A 160 7.95 -13.51 11.49
C PRO A 160 7.86 -13.75 12.99
N VAL A 161 7.46 -12.75 13.78
CA VAL A 161 7.25 -12.88 15.23
C VAL A 161 6.08 -13.81 15.51
N TYR A 162 4.98 -13.62 14.79
CA TYR A 162 3.80 -14.47 14.90
C TYR A 162 4.10 -15.92 14.51
N GLN A 163 4.87 -16.14 13.44
CA GLN A 163 5.32 -17.47 13.04
C GLN A 163 6.16 -18.15 14.12
N TYR A 164 7.06 -17.37 14.74
CA TYR A 164 7.91 -17.89 15.81
C TYR A 164 7.07 -18.28 17.04
N ASP A 165 6.17 -17.42 17.49
CA ASP A 165 5.37 -17.61 18.69
C ASP A 165 4.38 -18.77 18.57
N PHE A 166 3.85 -19.01 17.37
CA PHE A 166 2.85 -20.05 17.12
C PHE A 166 3.39 -21.29 16.37
N GLY A 167 4.70 -21.31 16.08
CA GLY A 167 5.36 -22.49 15.49
C GLY A 167 4.89 -22.83 14.07
N MET A 168 4.50 -21.83 13.29
CA MET A 168 4.04 -22.01 11.91
C MET A 168 5.14 -21.79 10.90
#